data_f5a7c68a23257c5d91b488db1d530bca
#
_entry.id   f5a7c68a23257c5d91b488db1d530bca
#
_cell.length_a   1.000
_cell.length_b   1.000
_cell.length_c   1.000
_cell.angle_alpha   90.00
_cell.angle_beta   90.00
_cell.angle_gamma   90.00
#
_symmetry.space_group_name_H-M   'P 1'
#
loop_
_entity.id
_entity.type
_entity.pdbx_description
1 polymer ?
#
loop_
_entity_poly.entity_id
_entity_poly.type
_entity_poly.pdbx_seq_one_letter_code
_entity_poly.pdbx_strand_id
1 'polypeptide(L)'
;DHDVDFAVILRGMAHAYHPSSLMFRRSLALDMPDYFTLAAQYGFDDYPMALHLALNGRIRYIDRPMSFYRARSNPSSWSSNVDGSYDKLRRFIVGQVEVLRALEGHVTGEKLTLVKHERLEREFELMYIEGRDSEQRRPPYRDILRTKPFSYRLNNFLKCTMPHLHRLYRKMRGYGE
;
A
#
# COMPACT_ATOMS: atom_id res chain seq x y z
N ASP A 1 -12.05 -11.97 -19.23
CA ASP A 1 -12.95 -11.27 -18.29
C ASP A 1 -13.23 -12.17 -17.09
N HIS A 2 -13.03 -11.70 -15.87
CA HIS A 2 -13.28 -12.46 -14.64
C HIS A 2 -13.71 -11.54 -13.50
N ASP A 3 -14.32 -12.14 -12.47
CA ASP A 3 -14.64 -11.42 -11.25
C ASP A 3 -13.38 -11.29 -10.38
N VAL A 4 -13.27 -10.16 -9.69
CA VAL A 4 -12.10 -9.83 -8.86
C VAL A 4 -12.52 -9.82 -7.39
N ASP A 5 -11.81 -10.57 -6.57
CA ASP A 5 -12.07 -10.64 -5.14
C ASP A 5 -11.65 -9.37 -4.40
N PHE A 6 -12.34 -9.08 -3.29
CA PHE A 6 -11.99 -7.99 -2.39
C PHE A 6 -10.50 -8.02 -1.96
N ALA A 7 -9.96 -9.21 -1.69
CA ALA A 7 -8.55 -9.37 -1.29
C ALA A 7 -7.57 -8.91 -2.37
N VAL A 8 -7.92 -9.04 -3.66
CA VAL A 8 -7.09 -8.56 -4.78
C VAL A 8 -7.10 -7.03 -4.81
N ILE A 9 -8.27 -6.42 -4.67
CA ILE A 9 -8.40 -4.95 -4.61
C ILE A 9 -7.66 -4.40 -3.38
N LEU A 10 -7.81 -5.04 -2.23
CA LEU A 10 -7.16 -4.64 -0.98
C LEU A 10 -5.62 -4.58 -1.10
N ARG A 11 -5.01 -5.55 -1.78
CA ARG A 11 -3.55 -5.66 -1.95
C ARG A 11 -3.04 -4.91 -3.17
N GLY A 12 -3.89 -4.72 -4.16
CA GLY A 12 -3.50 -4.35 -5.52
C GLY A 12 -3.28 -2.86 -5.79
N MET A 13 -3.36 -2.01 -4.79
CA MET A 13 -3.34 -0.55 -4.80
C MET A 13 -2.73 0.15 -6.04
N ALA A 14 -1.54 -0.22 -6.46
CA ALA A 14 -0.84 0.49 -7.54
C ALA A 14 -0.86 -0.26 -8.89
N HIS A 15 -1.26 -1.53 -8.91
CA HIS A 15 -1.06 -2.41 -10.07
C HIS A 15 -2.33 -3.12 -10.54
N ALA A 16 -3.41 -3.11 -9.77
CA ALA A 16 -4.62 -3.84 -10.10
C ALA A 16 -5.58 -3.07 -11.03
N TYR A 17 -5.55 -1.74 -10.99
CA TYR A 17 -6.43 -0.88 -11.79
C TYR A 17 -5.90 0.55 -11.82
N HIS A 18 -6.30 1.30 -12.84
CA HIS A 18 -6.08 2.74 -12.92
C HIS A 18 -7.43 3.47 -12.72
N PRO A 19 -7.49 4.60 -12.00
CA PRO A 19 -8.76 5.31 -11.73
C PRO A 19 -9.58 5.60 -12.98
N SER A 20 -8.93 5.96 -14.08
CA SER A 20 -9.59 6.24 -15.36
C SER A 20 -10.21 5.01 -16.04
N SER A 21 -9.91 3.81 -15.55
CA SER A 21 -10.48 2.55 -16.06
C SER A 21 -11.65 2.03 -15.21
N LEU A 22 -11.98 2.71 -14.12
CA LEU A 22 -13.08 2.32 -13.24
C LEU A 22 -14.41 2.78 -13.82
N MET A 23 -15.33 1.84 -14.02
CA MET A 23 -16.74 2.10 -14.30
C MET A 23 -17.61 1.51 -13.19
N PHE A 24 -18.52 2.30 -12.64
CA PHE A 24 -19.38 1.88 -11.55
C PHE A 24 -20.76 2.54 -11.60
N ARG A 25 -21.72 1.96 -10.89
CA ARG A 25 -23.05 2.54 -10.77
C ARG A 25 -22.99 3.77 -9.87
N ARG A 26 -23.55 4.88 -10.31
CA ARG A 26 -23.60 6.14 -9.55
C ARG A 26 -24.16 5.96 -8.14
N SER A 27 -25.17 5.11 -7.97
CA SER A 27 -25.77 4.84 -6.64
C SER A 27 -24.76 4.34 -5.60
N LEU A 28 -23.71 3.64 -6.01
CA LEU A 28 -22.64 3.17 -5.09
C LEU A 28 -21.68 4.29 -4.64
N ALA A 29 -21.68 5.42 -5.32
CA ALA A 29 -20.81 6.56 -5.01
C ALA A 29 -21.54 7.72 -4.29
N LEU A 30 -22.83 7.58 -3.98
CA LEU A 30 -23.59 8.64 -3.34
C LEU A 30 -23.32 8.72 -1.83
N ASP A 31 -23.09 7.57 -1.19
CA ASP A 31 -22.89 7.45 0.26
C ASP A 31 -21.46 6.98 0.55
N MET A 32 -20.48 7.81 0.20
CA MET A 32 -19.08 7.50 0.46
C MET A 32 -18.77 7.63 1.95
N PRO A 33 -18.14 6.62 2.55
CA PRO A 33 -17.81 6.61 3.97
C PRO A 33 -16.67 7.60 4.30
N ASP A 34 -16.51 7.87 5.58
CA ASP A 34 -15.53 8.82 6.14
C ASP A 34 -14.07 8.53 5.76
N TYR A 35 -13.70 7.26 5.60
CA TYR A 35 -12.35 6.89 5.15
C TYR A 35 -12.03 7.40 3.72
N PHE A 36 -13.05 7.68 2.90
CA PHE A 36 -12.84 8.33 1.61
C PHE A 36 -12.39 9.79 1.78
N THR A 37 -13.08 10.54 2.62
CA THR A 37 -12.70 11.93 2.94
C THR A 37 -11.33 11.99 3.62
N LEU A 38 -11.02 11.00 4.46
CA LEU A 38 -9.72 10.86 5.10
C LEU A 38 -8.60 10.69 4.06
N ALA A 39 -8.79 9.82 3.07
CA ALA A 39 -7.80 9.58 2.01
C ALA A 39 -7.49 10.84 1.18
N ALA A 40 -8.51 11.65 0.90
CA ALA A 40 -8.35 12.90 0.16
C ALA A 40 -7.38 13.88 0.86
N GLN A 41 -7.29 13.87 2.18
CA GLN A 41 -6.33 14.68 2.95
C GLN A 41 -4.86 14.26 2.68
N TYR A 42 -4.65 13.02 2.25
CA TYR A 42 -3.34 12.47 1.89
C TYR A 42 -3.05 12.53 0.38
N GLY A 43 -4.03 13.00 -0.41
CA GLY A 43 -3.87 13.25 -1.84
C GLY A 43 -4.13 12.02 -2.73
N PHE A 44 -4.96 11.08 -2.27
CA PHE A 44 -5.45 9.96 -3.09
C PHE A 44 -6.91 9.66 -2.77
N ASP A 45 -7.67 9.16 -3.73
CA ASP A 45 -9.10 8.86 -3.62
C ASP A 45 -9.50 7.56 -4.34
N ASP A 46 -8.67 7.09 -5.24
CA ASP A 46 -8.90 5.90 -6.05
C ASP A 46 -8.95 4.60 -5.23
N TYR A 47 -8.04 4.45 -4.30
CA TYR A 47 -7.96 3.26 -3.45
C TYR A 47 -9.17 3.10 -2.53
N PRO A 48 -9.56 4.09 -1.70
CA PRO A 48 -10.75 3.96 -0.87
C PRO A 48 -12.04 3.82 -1.70
N MET A 49 -12.11 4.42 -2.88
CA MET A 49 -13.23 4.21 -3.80
C MET A 49 -13.30 2.75 -4.25
N ALA A 50 -12.20 2.17 -4.71
CA ALA A 50 -12.18 0.78 -5.16
C ALA A 50 -12.52 -0.18 -4.02
N LEU A 51 -12.04 0.08 -2.79
CA LEU A 51 -12.40 -0.70 -1.60
C LEU A 51 -13.89 -0.62 -1.31
N HIS A 52 -14.48 0.58 -1.37
CA HIS A 52 -15.92 0.77 -1.17
C HIS A 52 -16.75 0.01 -2.20
N LEU A 53 -16.37 0.10 -3.47
CA LEU A 53 -17.03 -0.64 -4.56
C LEU A 53 -16.93 -2.15 -4.36
N ALA A 54 -15.75 -2.66 -3.95
CA ALA A 54 -15.53 -4.08 -3.69
C ALA A 54 -16.28 -4.62 -2.46
N LEU A 55 -16.60 -3.75 -1.50
CA LEU A 55 -17.41 -4.11 -0.33
C LEU A 55 -18.90 -4.20 -0.66
N ASN A 56 -19.38 -3.35 -1.57
CA ASN A 56 -20.80 -3.17 -1.86
C ASN A 56 -21.27 -3.80 -3.20
N GLY A 57 -20.37 -4.42 -3.93
CA GLY A 57 -20.70 -5.05 -5.21
C GLY A 57 -19.65 -6.01 -5.71
N ARG A 58 -19.95 -6.66 -6.83
CA ARG A 58 -18.98 -7.48 -7.56
C ARG A 58 -18.15 -6.58 -8.48
N ILE A 59 -16.84 -6.79 -8.49
CA ILE A 59 -15.94 -6.14 -9.43
C ILE A 59 -15.63 -7.12 -10.55
N ARG A 60 -15.81 -6.70 -11.79
CA ARG A 60 -15.47 -7.46 -12.97
C ARG A 60 -14.30 -6.82 -13.69
N TYR A 61 -13.25 -7.57 -13.91
CA TYR A 61 -12.14 -7.16 -14.75
C TYR A 61 -12.46 -7.48 -16.22
N ILE A 62 -12.28 -6.49 -17.09
CA ILE A 62 -12.40 -6.61 -18.55
C ILE A 62 -10.99 -6.63 -19.13
N ASP A 63 -10.56 -7.78 -19.61
CA ASP A 63 -9.22 -8.00 -20.16
C ASP A 63 -9.11 -7.45 -21.58
N ARG A 64 -9.19 -6.13 -21.71
CA ARG A 64 -9.02 -5.40 -22.98
C ARG A 64 -8.30 -4.07 -22.72
N PRO A 65 -7.30 -3.69 -23.53
CA PRO A 65 -6.67 -2.38 -23.42
C PRO A 65 -7.65 -1.29 -23.86
N MET A 66 -8.26 -0.59 -22.90
CA MET A 66 -9.26 0.47 -23.16
C MET A 66 -8.75 1.87 -22.82
N SER A 67 -7.57 1.99 -22.20
CA SER A 67 -6.96 3.26 -21.85
C SER A 67 -5.43 3.19 -21.88
N PHE A 68 -4.79 4.35 -21.99
CA PHE A 68 -3.35 4.48 -21.92
C PHE A 68 -2.97 5.43 -20.78
N TYR A 69 -2.09 4.98 -19.90
CA TYR A 69 -1.54 5.82 -18.84
C TYR A 69 -0.26 6.52 -19.32
N ARG A 70 -0.28 7.85 -19.34
CA ARG A 70 0.91 8.66 -19.61
C ARG A 70 1.69 8.89 -18.33
N ALA A 71 2.60 7.98 -18.03
CA ALA A 71 3.47 8.13 -16.85
C ALA A 71 4.42 9.31 -17.05
N ARG A 72 4.62 10.09 -15.98
CA ARG A 72 5.62 11.18 -15.92
C ARG A 72 5.50 12.18 -17.08
N SER A 73 4.29 12.43 -17.55
CA SER A 73 4.03 13.30 -18.72
C SER A 73 4.39 14.76 -18.48
N ASN A 74 4.41 15.20 -17.23
CA ASN A 74 4.88 16.53 -16.83
C ASN A 74 5.40 16.52 -15.38
N PRO A 75 6.21 17.52 -14.97
CA PRO A 75 6.76 17.62 -13.61
C PRO A 75 5.71 17.73 -12.50
N SER A 76 4.50 18.21 -12.82
CA SER A 76 3.40 18.36 -11.85
C SER A 76 2.50 17.13 -11.75
N SER A 77 2.74 16.08 -12.55
CA SER A 77 1.96 14.83 -12.45
C SER A 77 2.18 14.15 -11.10
N TRP A 78 1.14 13.46 -10.61
CA TRP A 78 1.22 12.73 -9.34
C TRP A 78 2.41 11.75 -9.31
N SER A 79 2.58 10.97 -10.38
CA SER A 79 3.68 10.01 -10.51
C SER A 79 5.06 10.67 -10.50
N SER A 80 5.21 11.85 -11.13
CA SER A 80 6.46 12.62 -11.09
C SER A 80 6.72 13.22 -9.71
N ASN A 81 5.66 13.56 -8.99
CA ASN A 81 5.75 14.19 -7.69
C ASN A 81 6.07 13.22 -6.55
N VAL A 82 5.63 11.96 -6.62
CA VAL A 82 5.90 10.93 -5.58
C VAL A 82 7.24 10.27 -5.80
N ASP A 83 7.64 10.06 -7.06
CA ASP A 83 8.93 9.48 -7.41
C ASP A 83 10.08 10.38 -6.91
N GLY A 84 10.93 9.80 -6.07
CA GLY A 84 12.13 10.47 -5.54
C GLY A 84 11.90 11.39 -4.34
N SER A 85 10.69 11.52 -3.81
CA SER A 85 10.42 12.27 -2.58
C SER A 85 10.07 11.34 -1.43
N TYR A 86 11.01 11.20 -0.50
CA TYR A 86 10.83 10.42 0.73
C TYR A 86 9.60 10.86 1.54
N ASP A 87 9.43 12.18 1.75
CA ASP A 87 8.32 12.73 2.55
C ASP A 87 6.96 12.46 1.90
N LYS A 88 6.88 12.52 0.59
CA LYS A 88 5.64 12.24 -0.14
C LYS A 88 5.29 10.75 -0.10
N LEU A 89 6.28 9.87 -0.28
CA LEU A 89 6.08 8.43 -0.13
C LEU A 89 5.64 8.08 1.30
N ARG A 90 6.32 8.64 2.30
CA ARG A 90 5.94 8.48 3.70
C ARG A 90 4.51 8.92 3.96
N ARG A 91 4.14 10.13 3.52
CA ARG A 91 2.79 10.68 3.67
C ARG A 91 1.74 9.79 3.00
N PHE A 92 2.03 9.28 1.82
CA PHE A 92 1.15 8.36 1.09
C PHE A 92 0.90 7.07 1.88
N ILE A 93 1.95 6.42 2.40
CA ILE A 93 1.81 5.19 3.19
C ILE A 93 1.11 5.45 4.52
N VAL A 94 1.38 6.58 5.19
CA VAL A 94 0.63 6.98 6.39
C VAL A 94 -0.86 7.09 6.07
N GLY A 95 -1.22 7.73 4.95
CA GLY A 95 -2.61 7.83 4.51
C GLY A 95 -3.26 6.47 4.29
N GLN A 96 -2.54 5.53 3.71
CA GLN A 96 -3.04 4.16 3.52
C GLN A 96 -3.30 3.44 4.84
N VAL A 97 -2.38 3.58 5.82
CA VAL A 97 -2.56 3.02 7.16
C VAL A 97 -3.81 3.60 7.83
N GLU A 98 -4.02 4.91 7.76
CA GLU A 98 -5.19 5.56 8.35
C GLU A 98 -6.50 5.15 7.66
N VAL A 99 -6.52 5.06 6.34
CA VAL A 99 -7.69 4.55 5.58
C VAL A 99 -8.02 3.11 5.98
N LEU A 100 -7.02 2.23 6.06
CA LEU A 100 -7.23 0.84 6.46
C LEU A 100 -7.70 0.72 7.90
N ARG A 101 -7.20 1.57 8.81
CA ARG A 101 -7.65 1.64 10.20
C ARG A 101 -9.11 2.08 10.31
N ALA A 102 -9.51 3.10 9.57
CA ALA A 102 -10.91 3.52 9.50
C ALA A 102 -11.81 2.42 8.90
N LEU A 103 -11.32 1.76 7.83
CA LEU A 103 -12.04 0.67 7.16
C LEU A 103 -12.32 -0.52 8.11
N GLU A 104 -11.48 -0.78 9.12
CA GLU A 104 -11.74 -1.83 10.12
C GLU A 104 -13.09 -1.65 10.83
N GLY A 105 -13.57 -0.42 10.98
CA GLY A 105 -14.90 -0.12 11.54
C GLY A 105 -16.08 -0.45 10.62
N HIS A 106 -15.81 -0.66 9.33
CA HIS A 106 -16.84 -0.89 8.29
C HIS A 106 -16.92 -2.35 7.82
N VAL A 107 -16.05 -3.22 8.32
CA VAL A 107 -15.97 -4.63 7.90
C VAL A 107 -15.98 -5.57 9.09
N THR A 108 -16.42 -6.82 8.85
CA THR A 108 -16.49 -7.87 9.89
C THR A 108 -15.95 -9.20 9.33
N GLY A 109 -15.77 -10.17 10.23
CA GLY A 109 -15.40 -11.55 9.85
C GLY A 109 -14.07 -11.63 9.09
N GLU A 110 -14.06 -12.41 8.01
CA GLU A 110 -12.88 -12.64 7.20
C GLU A 110 -12.32 -11.35 6.58
N LYS A 111 -13.19 -10.46 6.11
CA LYS A 111 -12.77 -9.16 5.54
C LYS A 111 -12.03 -8.31 6.57
N LEU A 112 -12.47 -8.30 7.83
CA LEU A 112 -11.77 -7.59 8.90
C LEU A 112 -10.37 -8.17 9.13
N THR A 113 -10.23 -9.49 9.08
CA THR A 113 -8.93 -10.15 9.22
C THR A 113 -7.97 -9.75 8.08
N LEU A 114 -8.47 -9.72 6.85
CA LEU A 114 -7.70 -9.29 5.68
C LEU A 114 -7.28 -7.82 5.79
N VAL A 115 -8.19 -6.93 6.17
CA VAL A 115 -7.90 -5.49 6.31
C VAL A 115 -6.86 -5.24 7.42
N LYS A 116 -6.98 -5.91 8.56
CA LYS A 116 -5.98 -5.84 9.64
C LYS A 116 -4.61 -6.31 9.18
N HIS A 117 -4.56 -7.41 8.43
CA HIS A 117 -3.30 -7.92 7.89
C HIS A 117 -2.66 -6.93 6.92
N GLU A 118 -3.43 -6.38 5.98
CA GLU A 118 -2.94 -5.38 5.04
C GLU A 118 -2.47 -4.11 5.74
N ARG A 119 -3.18 -3.64 6.76
CA ARG A 119 -2.74 -2.50 7.56
C ARG A 119 -1.38 -2.77 8.22
N LEU A 120 -1.20 -3.95 8.81
CA LEU A 120 0.08 -4.33 9.42
C LEU A 120 1.22 -4.40 8.39
N GLU A 121 0.94 -4.85 7.15
CA GLU A 121 1.93 -4.81 6.04
C GLU A 121 2.33 -3.37 5.69
N ARG A 122 1.38 -2.41 5.67
CA ARG A 122 1.67 -0.99 5.42
C ARG A 122 2.42 -0.34 6.59
N GLU A 123 2.05 -0.65 7.82
CA GLU A 123 2.78 -0.20 9.01
C GLU A 123 4.22 -0.75 9.01
N PHE A 124 4.41 -2.01 8.61
CA PHE A 124 5.71 -2.62 8.46
C PHE A 124 6.57 -1.91 7.39
N GLU A 125 5.98 -1.55 6.25
CA GLU A 125 6.62 -0.77 5.21
C GLU A 125 6.99 0.64 5.71
N LEU A 126 6.08 1.29 6.42
CA LEU A 126 6.32 2.60 7.03
C LEU A 126 7.51 2.58 8.00
N MET A 127 7.63 1.54 8.84
CA MET A 127 8.78 1.37 9.73
C MET A 127 10.10 1.28 8.97
N TYR A 128 10.13 0.59 7.83
CA TYR A 128 11.32 0.52 7.00
C TYR A 128 11.71 1.89 6.45
N ILE A 129 10.72 2.65 5.95
CA ILE A 129 10.90 4.00 5.44
C ILE A 129 11.40 4.93 6.55
N GLU A 130 10.85 4.84 7.75
CA GLU A 130 11.22 5.67 8.91
C GLU A 130 12.50 5.22 9.63
N GLY A 131 13.15 4.15 9.17
CA GLY A 131 14.36 3.62 9.80
C GLY A 131 14.11 2.93 11.14
N ARG A 132 12.86 2.57 11.45
CA ARG A 132 12.45 1.87 12.70
C ARG A 132 12.53 0.35 12.54
N ASP A 133 13.56 -0.15 11.89
CA ASP A 133 13.74 -1.58 11.57
C ASP A 133 13.72 -2.50 12.79
N SER A 134 14.11 -2.00 13.96
CA SER A 134 14.06 -2.77 15.22
C SER A 134 12.64 -3.12 15.65
N GLU A 135 11.65 -2.29 15.32
CA GLU A 135 10.25 -2.54 15.65
C GLU A 135 9.66 -3.65 14.79
N GLN A 136 10.14 -3.81 13.56
CA GLN A 136 9.76 -4.93 12.67
C GLN A 136 10.05 -6.31 13.27
N ARG A 137 10.93 -6.39 14.27
CA ARG A 137 11.32 -7.64 14.96
C ARG A 137 10.42 -7.99 16.13
N ARG A 138 9.48 -7.12 16.48
CA ARG A 138 8.54 -7.30 17.60
C ARG A 138 7.17 -7.75 17.08
N PRO A 139 6.37 -8.47 17.90
CA PRO A 139 4.98 -8.71 17.57
C PRO A 139 4.22 -7.37 17.40
N PRO A 140 3.25 -7.31 16.47
CA PRO A 140 2.80 -8.34 15.55
C PRO A 140 3.65 -8.45 14.26
N TYR A 141 4.60 -7.55 14.01
CA TYR A 141 5.32 -7.40 12.74
C TYR A 141 6.37 -8.49 12.50
N ARG A 142 6.80 -9.18 13.56
CA ARG A 142 7.77 -10.27 13.45
C ARG A 142 7.33 -11.39 12.50
N ASP A 143 6.02 -11.66 12.44
CA ASP A 143 5.50 -12.71 11.57
C ASP A 143 5.52 -12.26 10.11
N ILE A 144 5.25 -10.99 9.83
CA ILE A 144 5.46 -10.37 8.50
C ILE A 144 6.95 -10.42 8.11
N LEU A 145 7.85 -10.07 9.03
CA LEU A 145 9.29 -10.14 8.77
C LEU A 145 9.73 -11.56 8.34
N ARG A 146 9.14 -12.60 8.93
CA ARG A 146 9.44 -14.00 8.60
C ARG A 146 9.06 -14.38 7.17
N THR A 147 8.04 -13.77 6.58
CA THR A 147 7.62 -14.02 5.20
C THR A 147 8.53 -13.32 4.18
N LYS A 148 9.32 -12.32 4.59
CA LYS A 148 10.20 -11.59 3.68
C LYS A 148 11.40 -12.47 3.24
N PRO A 149 11.98 -12.21 2.06
CA PRO A 149 13.15 -12.94 1.55
C PRO A 149 14.30 -12.96 2.56
N PHE A 150 15.12 -14.02 2.52
CA PHE A 150 16.25 -14.17 3.43
C PHE A 150 17.20 -12.95 3.39
N SER A 151 17.46 -12.40 2.20
CA SER A 151 18.28 -11.20 2.04
C SER A 151 17.74 -9.99 2.79
N TYR A 152 16.42 -9.78 2.79
CA TYR A 152 15.78 -8.71 3.56
C TYR A 152 15.93 -8.96 5.06
N ARG A 153 15.65 -10.18 5.54
CA ARG A 153 15.76 -10.55 6.95
C ARG A 153 17.20 -10.41 7.48
N LEU A 154 18.18 -10.83 6.67
CA LEU A 154 19.60 -10.68 7.00
C LEU A 154 19.98 -9.20 7.08
N ASN A 155 19.57 -8.40 6.10
CA ASN A 155 19.82 -6.95 6.10
C ASN A 155 19.24 -6.27 7.34
N ASN A 156 17.97 -6.55 7.68
CA ASN A 156 17.32 -6.05 8.90
C ASN A 156 18.07 -6.50 10.16
N PHE A 157 18.49 -7.78 10.22
CA PHE A 157 19.26 -8.29 11.34
C PHE A 157 20.60 -7.54 11.52
N LEU A 158 21.39 -7.45 10.46
CA LEU A 158 22.69 -6.77 10.49
C LEU A 158 22.55 -5.28 10.86
N LYS A 159 21.54 -4.61 10.28
CA LYS A 159 21.26 -3.20 10.57
C LYS A 159 20.95 -2.96 12.05
N CYS A 160 20.16 -3.85 12.67
CA CYS A 160 19.70 -3.68 14.05
C CYS A 160 20.71 -4.18 15.10
N THR A 161 21.51 -5.21 14.79
CA THR A 161 22.36 -5.87 15.80
C THR A 161 23.84 -5.67 15.59
N MET A 162 24.27 -5.48 14.34
CA MET A 162 25.68 -5.38 13.95
C MET A 162 25.91 -4.28 12.92
N PRO A 163 25.72 -2.99 13.26
CA PRO A 163 25.73 -1.89 12.29
C PRO A 163 27.07 -1.75 11.55
N HIS A 164 28.19 -2.17 12.15
CA HIS A 164 29.49 -2.18 11.47
C HIS A 164 29.53 -3.22 10.35
N LEU A 165 29.04 -4.44 10.60
CA LEU A 165 28.96 -5.50 9.59
C LEU A 165 27.93 -5.15 8.51
N HIS A 166 26.84 -4.46 8.87
CA HIS A 166 25.88 -3.96 7.89
C HIS A 166 26.52 -2.98 6.89
N ARG A 167 27.38 -2.07 7.34
CA ARG A 167 28.14 -1.16 6.46
C ARG A 167 29.05 -1.92 5.49
N LEU A 168 29.77 -2.92 5.96
CA LEU A 168 30.60 -3.79 5.12
C LEU A 168 29.75 -4.57 4.10
N TYR A 169 28.65 -5.16 4.53
CA TYR A 169 27.70 -5.87 3.65
C TYR A 169 27.15 -4.98 2.54
N ARG A 170 26.78 -3.72 2.84
CA ARG A 170 26.33 -2.75 1.82
C ARG A 170 27.44 -2.44 0.81
N LYS A 171 28.66 -2.18 1.27
CA LYS A 171 29.83 -1.94 0.40
C LYS A 171 30.07 -3.09 -0.57
N MET A 172 29.99 -4.33 -0.09
CA MET A 172 30.16 -5.53 -0.94
C MET A 172 29.07 -5.68 -2.01
N ARG A 173 27.87 -5.17 -1.76
CA ARG A 173 26.77 -5.19 -2.72
C ARG A 173 26.72 -3.98 -3.67
N GLY A 174 27.70 -3.08 -3.61
CA GLY A 174 27.76 -1.90 -4.48
C GLY A 174 26.77 -0.79 -4.11
N TYR A 175 26.11 -0.87 -2.94
CA TYR A 175 25.35 0.24 -2.38
C TYR A 175 26.34 1.19 -1.69
N GLY A 176 26.85 2.18 -2.45
CA GLY A 176 27.64 3.29 -1.90
C GLY A 176 26.88 4.06 -0.82
N GLU A 177 27.59 4.88 -0.05
CA GLU A 177 27.04 5.79 0.96
C GLU A 177 26.01 6.73 0.36
#